data_039cfe55d6ed39751b06f58573860087
#
_entry.id   039cfe55d6ed39751b06f58573860087
#
_cell.length_a   1.000
_cell.length_b   1.000
_cell.length_c   1.000
_cell.angle_alpha   90.00
_cell.angle_beta   90.00
_cell.angle_gamma   90.00
#
_symmetry.space_group_name_H-M   'P 1'
#
loop_
_entity.id
_entity.type
_entity.pdbx_description
1 polymer ?
#
loop_
_entity_poly.entity_id
_entity_poly.type
_entity_poly.pdbx_seq_one_letter_code
_entity_poly.pdbx_strand_id
1 'polypeptide(L)'
;MGRIPESESEKWYNLGATYGDSGKYEKAIECFDKVIELEPNNSSAWTNKGTILSLLRKYQEAIKCFDKSIKLNSNNKHVWLRKGGALHFLGKYEESIKCFDKVIELEPDNASAWTSKAVMFEYLDKYEESIKCYDKAIELEPDNAITWFNKGSTLMGESQMDVLHLTDSGYFMTDWEEANKCYDQALKLDPTNMLAWLDKGTCTKRLGKDNESAKCYDEGAELLWHRIVENVGKIMKTKTGVVFSYRIKGDKIIPQYHLKLTHSDPDLAGKKYGEGIPIKKSQVREAFVRVPIKGPTQIKDIIFRPEHLWAILHDPRISDGNW
;
A
#
# COMPACT_ATOMS: atom_id res chain seq x y z
N MET A 1 -14.54 46.24 -11.34
CA MET A 1 -14.61 45.67 -10.00
C MET A 1 -13.18 45.47 -9.51
N GLY A 2 -12.70 46.26 -8.54
CA GLY A 2 -11.36 46.14 -7.96
C GLY A 2 -11.25 44.83 -7.18
N ARG A 3 -10.16 44.07 -7.38
CA ARG A 3 -9.86 42.89 -6.54
C ARG A 3 -9.71 43.38 -5.10
N ILE A 4 -10.46 42.77 -4.17
CA ILE A 4 -10.23 42.94 -2.74
C ILE A 4 -8.79 42.45 -2.48
N PRO A 5 -7.92 43.26 -1.82
CA PRO A 5 -6.54 42.84 -1.55
C PRO A 5 -6.57 41.57 -0.68
N GLU A 6 -5.78 40.55 -1.07
CA GLU A 6 -5.61 39.29 -0.34
C GLU A 6 -5.09 39.58 1.08
N SER A 7 -5.74 39.00 2.09
CA SER A 7 -5.32 39.16 3.48
C SER A 7 -3.94 38.55 3.73
N GLU A 8 -3.26 39.00 4.80
CA GLU A 8 -1.95 38.42 5.16
C GLU A 8 -2.08 36.91 5.48
N SER A 9 -3.13 36.51 6.17
CA SER A 9 -3.46 35.14 6.47
C SER A 9 -3.66 34.32 5.19
N GLU A 10 -4.38 34.84 4.22
CA GLU A 10 -4.64 34.20 2.94
C GLU A 10 -3.35 33.98 2.14
N LYS A 11 -2.43 34.94 2.15
CA LYS A 11 -1.11 34.79 1.52
C LYS A 11 -0.29 33.66 2.15
N TRP A 12 -0.24 33.61 3.49
CA TRP A 12 0.45 32.55 4.19
C TRP A 12 -0.20 31.19 3.94
N TYR A 13 -1.53 31.11 3.89
CA TYR A 13 -2.26 29.88 3.59
C TYR A 13 -1.93 29.34 2.20
N ASN A 14 -1.99 30.19 1.16
CA ASN A 14 -1.70 29.84 -0.22
C ASN A 14 -0.23 29.43 -0.40
N LEU A 15 0.69 30.13 0.27
CA LEU A 15 2.11 29.78 0.28
C LEU A 15 2.35 28.41 0.96
N GLY A 16 1.68 28.15 2.08
CA GLY A 16 1.75 26.87 2.79
C GLY A 16 1.26 25.71 1.94
N ALA A 17 0.13 25.88 1.24
CA ALA A 17 -0.38 24.89 0.29
C ALA A 17 0.63 24.61 -0.84
N THR A 18 1.19 25.67 -1.45
CA THR A 18 2.21 25.56 -2.50
C THR A 18 3.47 24.82 -2.04
N TYR A 19 3.93 25.10 -0.82
CA TYR A 19 5.06 24.36 -0.24
C TYR A 19 4.71 22.90 0.04
N GLY A 20 3.50 22.61 0.50
CA GLY A 20 3.00 21.26 0.70
C GLY A 20 3.02 20.46 -0.60
N ASP A 21 2.44 20.99 -1.66
CA ASP A 21 2.39 20.37 -3.00
C ASP A 21 3.78 20.16 -3.61
N SER A 22 4.74 21.02 -3.29
CA SER A 22 6.14 20.91 -3.74
C SER A 22 7.03 20.02 -2.83
N GLY A 23 6.44 19.38 -1.82
CA GLY A 23 7.16 18.50 -0.87
C GLY A 23 8.05 19.24 0.14
N LYS A 24 7.92 20.57 0.25
CA LYS A 24 8.68 21.39 1.20
C LYS A 24 7.93 21.48 2.54
N TYR A 25 7.79 20.35 3.19
CA TYR A 25 6.87 20.14 4.32
C TYR A 25 7.16 21.03 5.53
N GLU A 26 8.42 21.24 5.89
CA GLU A 26 8.80 22.12 7.02
C GLU A 26 8.36 23.55 6.77
N LYS A 27 8.58 24.07 5.56
CA LYS A 27 8.13 25.42 5.17
C LYS A 27 6.61 25.54 5.13
N ALA A 28 5.92 24.48 4.70
CA ALA A 28 4.47 24.44 4.73
C ALA A 28 3.92 24.56 6.16
N ILE A 29 4.55 23.85 7.12
CA ILE A 29 4.17 23.94 8.55
C ILE A 29 4.38 25.35 9.07
N GLU A 30 5.53 25.98 8.81
CA GLU A 30 5.81 27.36 9.22
C GLU A 30 4.75 28.35 8.68
N CYS A 31 4.32 28.19 7.43
CA CYS A 31 3.28 29.00 6.84
C CYS A 31 1.92 28.79 7.53
N PHE A 32 1.51 27.53 7.76
CA PHE A 32 0.26 27.24 8.46
C PHE A 32 0.31 27.69 9.92
N ASP A 33 1.48 27.68 10.58
CA ASP A 33 1.64 28.27 11.91
C ASP A 33 1.40 29.77 11.90
N LYS A 34 1.87 30.49 10.87
CA LYS A 34 1.55 31.93 10.71
C LYS A 34 0.06 32.18 10.49
N VAL A 35 -0.62 31.32 9.68
CA VAL A 35 -2.09 31.40 9.56
C VAL A 35 -2.76 31.22 10.92
N ILE A 36 -2.34 30.23 11.69
CA ILE A 36 -2.91 29.90 13.01
C ILE A 36 -2.62 31.02 14.04
N GLU A 37 -1.45 31.66 13.97
CA GLU A 37 -1.15 32.84 14.80
C GLU A 37 -2.08 34.04 14.49
N LEU A 38 -2.34 34.30 13.20
CA LEU A 38 -3.22 35.39 12.75
C LEU A 38 -4.71 35.05 12.95
N GLU A 39 -5.07 33.79 12.69
CA GLU A 39 -6.45 33.29 12.73
C GLU A 39 -6.52 31.94 13.50
N PRO A 40 -6.51 31.95 14.83
CA PRO A 40 -6.51 30.72 15.64
C PRO A 40 -7.72 29.77 15.38
N ASN A 41 -8.81 30.35 14.85
CA ASN A 41 -10.05 29.62 14.53
C ASN A 41 -10.10 29.15 13.06
N ASN A 42 -9.03 29.27 12.30
CA ASN A 42 -8.96 28.75 10.93
C ASN A 42 -8.83 27.23 10.93
N SER A 43 -9.96 26.53 10.86
CA SER A 43 -10.00 25.06 10.88
C SER A 43 -9.24 24.44 9.70
N SER A 44 -9.21 25.11 8.55
CA SER A 44 -8.50 24.61 7.36
C SER A 44 -6.99 24.63 7.56
N ALA A 45 -6.45 25.67 8.20
CA ALA A 45 -5.03 25.75 8.52
C ALA A 45 -4.59 24.62 9.47
N TRP A 46 -5.40 24.35 10.51
CA TRP A 46 -5.18 23.21 11.40
C TRP A 46 -5.23 21.87 10.65
N THR A 47 -6.19 21.69 9.74
CA THR A 47 -6.30 20.47 8.91
C THR A 47 -5.07 20.28 8.05
N ASN A 48 -4.64 21.32 7.32
CA ASN A 48 -3.51 21.23 6.41
C ASN A 48 -2.20 21.00 7.15
N LYS A 49 -1.97 21.68 8.28
CA LYS A 49 -0.83 21.40 9.15
C LYS A 49 -0.83 19.93 9.59
N GLY A 50 -1.96 19.41 10.07
CA GLY A 50 -2.08 18.00 10.44
C GLY A 50 -1.81 17.05 9.28
N THR A 51 -2.25 17.40 8.08
CA THR A 51 -1.98 16.62 6.85
C THR A 51 -0.48 16.56 6.56
N ILE A 52 0.21 17.69 6.57
CA ILE A 52 1.67 17.75 6.35
C ILE A 52 2.42 16.96 7.44
N LEU A 53 2.00 17.09 8.70
CA LEU A 53 2.58 16.28 9.79
C LEU A 53 2.38 14.78 9.58
N SER A 54 1.24 14.35 9.03
CA SER A 54 0.99 12.94 8.68
C SER A 54 1.91 12.46 7.57
N LEU A 55 2.18 13.28 6.53
CA LEU A 55 3.15 12.97 5.48
C LEU A 55 4.57 12.83 6.03
N LEU A 56 4.92 13.59 7.06
CA LEU A 56 6.17 13.47 7.81
C LEU A 56 6.16 12.32 8.84
N ARG A 57 5.12 11.50 8.88
CA ARG A 57 4.89 10.40 9.84
C ARG A 57 4.83 10.85 11.31
N LYS A 58 4.60 12.13 11.58
CA LYS A 58 4.40 12.71 12.92
C LYS A 58 2.93 12.58 13.34
N TYR A 59 2.44 11.35 13.41
CA TYR A 59 1.01 11.05 13.54
C TYR A 59 0.39 11.60 14.85
N GLN A 60 1.11 11.56 15.99
CA GLN A 60 0.61 12.11 17.26
C GLN A 60 0.36 13.63 17.17
N GLU A 61 1.29 14.36 16.53
CA GLU A 61 1.16 15.81 16.33
C GLU A 61 0.05 16.12 15.33
N ALA A 62 -0.06 15.33 14.26
CA ALA A 62 -1.13 15.43 13.29
C ALA A 62 -2.52 15.30 13.94
N ILE A 63 -2.71 14.27 14.79
CA ILE A 63 -3.97 14.06 15.50
C ILE A 63 -4.33 15.26 16.36
N LYS A 64 -3.37 15.87 17.07
CA LYS A 64 -3.64 17.11 17.85
C LYS A 64 -4.15 18.24 16.96
N CYS A 65 -3.60 18.40 15.75
CA CYS A 65 -4.06 19.39 14.78
C CYS A 65 -5.47 19.06 14.27
N PHE A 66 -5.73 17.79 13.94
CA PHE A 66 -7.08 17.34 13.54
C PHE A 66 -8.10 17.54 14.66
N ASP A 67 -7.74 17.27 15.93
CA ASP A 67 -8.62 17.53 17.08
C ASP A 67 -8.97 19.01 17.22
N LYS A 68 -8.02 19.90 16.97
CA LYS A 68 -8.30 21.35 16.95
C LYS A 68 -9.23 21.72 15.81
N SER A 69 -8.98 21.20 14.61
CA SER A 69 -9.85 21.44 13.46
C SER A 69 -11.27 20.93 13.70
N ILE A 70 -11.43 19.71 14.24
CA ILE A 70 -12.73 19.11 14.58
C ILE A 70 -13.49 19.95 15.61
N LYS A 71 -12.80 20.48 16.63
CA LYS A 71 -13.43 21.37 17.61
C LYS A 71 -13.98 22.64 16.99
N LEU A 72 -13.34 23.15 15.93
CA LEU A 72 -13.76 24.34 15.20
C LEU A 72 -14.86 24.02 14.17
N ASN A 73 -14.80 22.86 13.52
CA ASN A 73 -15.76 22.40 12.53
C ASN A 73 -15.88 20.88 12.56
N SER A 74 -16.85 20.39 13.35
CA SER A 74 -17.10 18.94 13.52
C SER A 74 -17.70 18.26 12.28
N ASN A 75 -18.26 19.04 11.33
CA ASN A 75 -18.96 18.50 10.16
C ASN A 75 -18.03 18.32 8.95
N ASN A 76 -16.74 18.58 9.09
CA ASN A 76 -15.79 18.36 8.02
C ASN A 76 -15.35 16.88 7.97
N LYS A 77 -16.01 16.08 7.10
CA LYS A 77 -15.69 14.67 6.90
C LYS A 77 -14.22 14.39 6.57
N HIS A 78 -13.57 15.28 5.82
CA HIS A 78 -12.17 15.09 5.42
C HIS A 78 -11.21 15.09 6.61
N VAL A 79 -11.49 15.85 7.66
CA VAL A 79 -10.66 15.86 8.87
C VAL A 79 -10.79 14.54 9.62
N TRP A 80 -12.02 14.03 9.72
CA TRP A 80 -12.28 12.74 10.34
C TRP A 80 -11.59 11.59 9.60
N LEU A 81 -11.65 11.57 8.26
CA LEU A 81 -10.93 10.61 7.43
C LEU A 81 -9.41 10.64 7.69
N ARG A 82 -8.82 11.85 7.69
CA ARG A 82 -7.38 12.02 7.92
C ARG A 82 -6.97 11.62 9.34
N LYS A 83 -7.79 11.96 10.35
CA LYS A 83 -7.56 11.54 11.73
C LYS A 83 -7.65 10.02 11.86
N GLY A 84 -8.65 9.39 11.24
CA GLY A 84 -8.77 7.92 11.19
C GLY A 84 -7.52 7.26 10.60
N GLY A 85 -7.04 7.76 9.46
CA GLY A 85 -5.79 7.29 8.87
C GLY A 85 -4.57 7.47 9.77
N ALA A 86 -4.43 8.61 10.44
CA ALA A 86 -3.32 8.83 11.37
C ALA A 86 -3.37 7.88 12.60
N LEU A 87 -4.58 7.59 13.10
CA LEU A 87 -4.81 6.63 14.18
C LEU A 87 -4.47 5.20 13.76
N HIS A 88 -4.81 4.80 12.53
CA HIS A 88 -4.41 3.52 11.95
C HIS A 88 -2.89 3.32 12.01
N PHE A 89 -2.10 4.29 11.55
CA PHE A 89 -0.63 4.20 11.59
C PHE A 89 -0.04 4.17 13.02
N LEU A 90 -0.81 4.54 14.03
CA LEU A 90 -0.45 4.39 15.45
C LEU A 90 -0.95 3.09 16.07
N GLY A 91 -1.61 2.22 15.31
CA GLY A 91 -2.20 0.98 15.80
C GLY A 91 -3.45 1.19 16.69
N LYS A 92 -4.08 2.37 16.61
CA LYS A 92 -5.26 2.73 17.41
C LYS A 92 -6.54 2.47 16.63
N TYR A 93 -6.78 1.20 16.32
CA TYR A 93 -7.80 0.77 15.37
C TYR A 93 -9.24 1.10 15.82
N GLU A 94 -9.56 0.92 17.12
CA GLU A 94 -10.89 1.25 17.64
C GLU A 94 -11.17 2.76 17.61
N GLU A 95 -10.15 3.59 17.87
CA GLU A 95 -10.28 5.06 17.75
C GLU A 95 -10.44 5.46 16.27
N SER A 96 -9.76 4.75 15.37
CA SER A 96 -9.86 4.96 13.91
C SER A 96 -11.27 4.62 13.42
N ILE A 97 -11.85 3.49 13.83
CA ILE A 97 -13.22 3.11 13.52
C ILE A 97 -14.21 4.22 13.89
N LYS A 98 -14.09 4.79 15.10
CA LYS A 98 -14.96 5.90 15.53
C LYS A 98 -14.87 7.12 14.61
N CYS A 99 -13.68 7.37 14.04
CA CYS A 99 -13.53 8.45 13.06
C CYS A 99 -14.22 8.14 11.75
N PHE A 100 -14.12 6.89 11.26
CA PHE A 100 -14.83 6.47 10.04
C PHE A 100 -16.34 6.39 10.27
N ASP A 101 -16.80 5.97 11.45
CA ASP A 101 -18.22 6.03 11.83
C ASP A 101 -18.75 7.46 11.71
N LYS A 102 -17.96 8.45 12.17
CA LYS A 102 -18.34 9.85 12.04
C LYS A 102 -18.41 10.33 10.59
N VAL A 103 -17.52 9.84 9.73
CA VAL A 103 -17.62 10.10 8.27
C VAL A 103 -18.90 9.52 7.71
N ILE A 104 -19.23 8.26 8.06
CA ILE A 104 -20.44 7.57 7.60
C ILE A 104 -21.73 8.25 8.10
N GLU A 105 -21.72 8.78 9.34
CA GLU A 105 -22.84 9.59 9.84
C GLU A 105 -23.06 10.87 9.02
N LEU A 106 -21.97 11.52 8.59
CA LEU A 106 -22.02 12.74 7.80
C LEU A 106 -22.32 12.49 6.32
N GLU A 107 -21.88 11.35 5.80
CA GLU A 107 -22.02 10.94 4.40
C GLU A 107 -22.18 9.41 4.33
N PRO A 108 -23.41 8.90 4.45
CA PRO A 108 -23.69 7.45 4.49
C PRO A 108 -23.29 6.69 3.22
N ASP A 109 -23.15 7.41 2.09
CA ASP A 109 -22.76 6.90 0.77
C ASP A 109 -21.25 6.99 0.51
N ASN A 110 -20.44 7.26 1.53
CA ASN A 110 -18.99 7.30 1.40
C ASN A 110 -18.38 5.89 1.42
N ALA A 111 -18.25 5.26 0.26
CA ALA A 111 -17.68 3.92 0.11
C ALA A 111 -16.25 3.80 0.67
N SER A 112 -15.44 4.86 0.51
CA SER A 112 -14.06 4.89 1.04
C SER A 112 -14.02 4.82 2.57
N ALA A 113 -14.98 5.42 3.27
CA ALA A 113 -15.09 5.32 4.73
C ALA A 113 -15.47 3.91 5.17
N TRP A 114 -16.41 3.26 4.45
CA TRP A 114 -16.77 1.87 4.69
C TRP A 114 -15.59 0.93 4.46
N THR A 115 -14.86 1.07 3.35
CA THR A 115 -13.64 0.29 3.06
C THR A 115 -12.57 0.50 4.14
N SER A 116 -12.33 1.75 4.55
CA SER A 116 -11.36 2.04 5.61
C SER A 116 -11.74 1.44 6.95
N LYS A 117 -13.02 1.47 7.29
CA LYS A 117 -13.55 0.84 8.51
C LYS A 117 -13.39 -0.68 8.47
N ALA A 118 -13.65 -1.31 7.30
CA ALA A 118 -13.43 -2.74 7.09
C ALA A 118 -11.98 -3.15 7.39
N VAL A 119 -11.01 -2.43 6.82
CA VAL A 119 -9.58 -2.67 7.08
C VAL A 119 -9.25 -2.56 8.58
N MET A 120 -9.86 -1.63 9.31
CA MET A 120 -9.63 -1.53 10.77
C MET A 120 -10.18 -2.74 11.52
N PHE A 121 -11.31 -3.29 11.07
CA PHE A 121 -11.84 -4.52 11.65
C PHE A 121 -10.94 -5.73 11.37
N GLU A 122 -10.28 -5.82 10.23
CA GLU A 122 -9.26 -6.85 9.95
C GLU A 122 -8.11 -6.80 10.95
N TYR A 123 -7.58 -5.59 11.23
CA TYR A 123 -6.52 -5.43 12.25
C TYR A 123 -6.94 -5.79 13.68
N LEU A 124 -8.24 -5.89 13.91
CA LEU A 124 -8.83 -6.33 15.18
C LEU A 124 -9.32 -7.78 15.14
N ASP A 125 -8.99 -8.53 14.09
CA ASP A 125 -9.43 -9.91 13.82
C ASP A 125 -10.98 -10.08 13.81
N LYS A 126 -11.71 -8.98 13.50
CA LYS A 126 -13.18 -8.92 13.41
C LYS A 126 -13.61 -9.07 11.94
N TYR A 127 -13.38 -10.24 11.40
CA TYR A 127 -13.51 -10.46 9.95
C TYR A 127 -14.99 -10.41 9.48
N GLU A 128 -15.94 -10.86 10.29
CA GLU A 128 -17.37 -10.77 9.93
C GLU A 128 -17.84 -9.32 9.80
N GLU A 129 -17.40 -8.45 10.71
CA GLU A 129 -17.67 -7.01 10.66
C GLU A 129 -16.98 -6.34 9.49
N SER A 130 -15.76 -6.79 9.17
CA SER A 130 -15.02 -6.33 8.00
C SER A 130 -15.77 -6.65 6.71
N ILE A 131 -16.20 -7.90 6.50
CA ILE A 131 -16.95 -8.34 5.33
C ILE A 131 -18.23 -7.51 5.16
N LYS A 132 -19.02 -7.28 6.24
CA LYS A 132 -20.23 -6.43 6.19
C LYS A 132 -19.91 -5.00 5.73
N CYS A 133 -18.78 -4.45 6.16
CA CYS A 133 -18.35 -3.12 5.73
C CYS A 133 -17.92 -3.10 4.26
N TYR A 134 -17.22 -4.14 3.78
CA TYR A 134 -16.89 -4.28 2.35
C TYR A 134 -18.15 -4.46 1.50
N ASP A 135 -19.12 -5.27 1.95
CA ASP A 135 -20.40 -5.43 1.25
C ASP A 135 -21.07 -4.08 1.05
N LYS A 136 -21.07 -3.25 2.11
CA LYS A 136 -21.65 -1.91 2.02
C LYS A 136 -20.88 -0.99 1.08
N ALA A 137 -19.55 -1.05 1.10
CA ALA A 137 -18.72 -0.29 0.17
C ALA A 137 -18.94 -0.73 -1.29
N ILE A 138 -19.10 -2.03 -1.54
CA ILE A 138 -19.38 -2.59 -2.87
C ILE A 138 -20.77 -2.21 -3.37
N GLU A 139 -21.79 -2.19 -2.50
CA GLU A 139 -23.13 -1.68 -2.86
C GLU A 139 -23.09 -0.23 -3.35
N LEU A 140 -22.21 0.60 -2.75
CA LEU A 140 -22.08 2.01 -3.07
C LEU A 140 -21.18 2.25 -4.31
N GLU A 141 -20.08 1.54 -4.42
CA GLU A 141 -19.10 1.64 -5.51
C GLU A 141 -18.74 0.23 -6.03
N PRO A 142 -19.58 -0.39 -6.88
CA PRO A 142 -19.36 -1.76 -7.37
C PRO A 142 -18.20 -1.90 -8.35
N ASP A 143 -17.68 -0.80 -8.87
CA ASP A 143 -16.57 -0.73 -9.82
C ASP A 143 -15.20 -0.49 -9.13
N ASN A 144 -15.13 -0.54 -7.81
CA ASN A 144 -13.88 -0.42 -7.07
C ASN A 144 -13.18 -1.78 -6.93
N ALA A 145 -12.19 -2.04 -7.80
CA ALA A 145 -11.42 -3.29 -7.81
C ALA A 145 -10.74 -3.60 -6.47
N ILE A 146 -10.26 -2.58 -5.76
CA ILE A 146 -9.55 -2.72 -4.49
C ILE A 146 -10.50 -3.26 -3.41
N THR A 147 -11.73 -2.78 -3.36
CA THR A 147 -12.73 -3.23 -2.38
C THR A 147 -13.08 -4.71 -2.58
N TRP A 148 -13.25 -5.14 -3.83
CA TRP A 148 -13.46 -6.54 -4.17
C TRP A 148 -12.27 -7.42 -3.79
N PHE A 149 -11.05 -6.96 -4.10
CA PHE A 149 -9.82 -7.66 -3.75
C PHE A 149 -9.70 -7.84 -2.23
N ASN A 150 -9.87 -6.77 -1.46
CA ASN A 150 -9.77 -6.81 0.00
C ASN A 150 -10.83 -7.74 0.61
N LYS A 151 -12.10 -7.69 0.15
CA LYS A 151 -13.14 -8.63 0.59
C LYS A 151 -12.71 -10.08 0.34
N GLY A 152 -12.18 -10.38 -0.85
CA GLY A 152 -11.68 -11.71 -1.20
C GLY A 152 -10.57 -12.17 -0.25
N SER A 153 -9.60 -11.31 0.05
CA SER A 153 -8.51 -11.62 0.97
C SER A 153 -9.00 -11.85 2.40
N THR A 154 -9.97 -11.06 2.86
CA THR A 154 -10.62 -11.26 4.18
C THR A 154 -11.34 -12.62 4.26
N LEU A 155 -12.06 -13.00 3.20
CA LEU A 155 -12.75 -14.30 3.11
C LEU A 155 -11.78 -15.49 3.09
N MET A 156 -10.58 -15.32 2.57
CA MET A 156 -9.53 -16.35 2.62
C MET A 156 -8.92 -16.52 4.01
N GLY A 157 -9.18 -15.60 4.93
CA GLY A 157 -8.57 -15.62 6.26
C GLY A 157 -7.06 -15.43 6.24
N GLU A 158 -6.51 -14.83 5.19
CA GLU A 158 -5.11 -14.45 5.11
C GLU A 158 -4.81 -13.21 5.95
N SER A 159 -5.02 -13.32 7.25
CA SER A 159 -4.17 -12.58 8.17
C SER A 159 -2.77 -13.18 8.09
N GLN A 160 -1.75 -12.34 7.99
CA GLN A 160 -0.32 -12.68 7.83
C GLN A 160 0.29 -13.51 8.98
N MET A 161 -0.49 -14.33 9.65
CA MET A 161 -0.05 -15.19 10.73
C MET A 161 -0.16 -16.65 10.36
N ASP A 162 1.00 -17.31 10.25
CA ASP A 162 1.22 -18.76 10.23
C ASP A 162 0.76 -19.43 11.55
N VAL A 163 -0.39 -19.07 12.10
CA VAL A 163 -0.89 -19.71 13.32
C VAL A 163 -2.35 -20.02 13.12
N LEU A 164 -2.66 -21.28 13.24
CA LEU A 164 -3.99 -21.80 13.53
C LEU A 164 -4.55 -21.09 14.77
N HIS A 165 -5.11 -19.91 14.61
CA HIS A 165 -5.94 -19.33 15.64
C HIS A 165 -7.31 -19.99 15.53
N LEU A 166 -7.48 -21.02 16.33
CA LEU A 166 -8.80 -21.47 16.75
C LEU A 166 -9.41 -20.30 17.53
N THR A 167 -10.37 -19.60 16.92
CA THR A 167 -11.22 -18.70 17.68
C THR A 167 -12.06 -19.53 18.64
N ASP A 168 -12.47 -18.99 19.78
CA ASP A 168 -13.35 -19.67 20.76
C ASP A 168 -14.67 -20.16 20.13
N SER A 169 -15.01 -19.74 18.93
CA SER A 169 -16.16 -20.20 18.13
C SER A 169 -15.81 -21.32 17.12
N GLY A 170 -14.57 -21.77 17.03
CA GLY A 170 -14.18 -23.06 16.45
C GLY A 170 -14.15 -23.18 14.92
N TYR A 171 -14.56 -22.21 14.13
CA TYR A 171 -14.50 -22.26 12.68
C TYR A 171 -14.24 -20.89 12.06
N PHE A 172 -13.09 -20.73 11.45
CA PHE A 172 -12.91 -19.75 10.38
C PHE A 172 -13.63 -20.31 9.14
N MET A 173 -14.74 -19.70 8.77
CA MET A 173 -15.38 -20.02 7.48
C MET A 173 -14.56 -19.36 6.38
N THR A 174 -13.52 -20.04 5.92
CA THR A 174 -12.89 -19.70 4.63
C THR A 174 -13.88 -20.06 3.53
N ASP A 175 -14.62 -19.07 3.04
CA ASP A 175 -15.50 -19.26 1.89
C ASP A 175 -14.69 -19.04 0.61
N TRP A 176 -13.97 -20.11 0.21
CA TRP A 176 -13.15 -20.13 -1.00
C TRP A 176 -13.95 -19.82 -2.27
N GLU A 177 -15.22 -20.20 -2.33
CA GLU A 177 -16.06 -19.93 -3.50
C GLU A 177 -16.44 -18.46 -3.59
N GLU A 178 -16.83 -17.83 -2.47
CA GLU A 178 -17.11 -16.40 -2.44
C GLU A 178 -15.86 -15.57 -2.64
N ALA A 179 -14.72 -15.95 -2.03
CA ALA A 179 -13.44 -15.31 -2.26
C ALA A 179 -13.04 -15.35 -3.76
N ASN A 180 -13.20 -16.52 -4.41
CA ASN A 180 -12.92 -16.65 -5.84
C ASN A 180 -13.79 -15.69 -6.68
N LYS A 181 -15.08 -15.54 -6.36
CA LYS A 181 -15.96 -14.58 -7.05
C LYS A 181 -15.50 -13.14 -6.84
N CYS A 182 -15.05 -12.80 -5.64
CA CYS A 182 -14.51 -11.47 -5.35
C CYS A 182 -13.27 -11.18 -6.19
N TYR A 183 -12.34 -12.13 -6.32
CA TYR A 183 -11.16 -11.99 -7.19
C TYR A 183 -11.54 -11.91 -8.67
N ASP A 184 -12.56 -12.66 -9.12
CA ASP A 184 -13.09 -12.53 -10.48
C ASP A 184 -13.55 -11.11 -10.79
N GLN A 185 -14.29 -10.49 -9.86
CA GLN A 185 -14.73 -9.10 -10.04
C GLN A 185 -13.56 -8.11 -9.97
N ALA A 186 -12.65 -8.29 -9.00
CA ALA A 186 -11.46 -7.46 -8.90
C ALA A 186 -10.62 -7.49 -10.19
N LEU A 187 -10.37 -8.68 -10.75
CA LEU A 187 -9.60 -8.87 -11.98
C LEU A 187 -10.33 -8.45 -13.26
N LYS A 188 -11.66 -8.47 -13.26
CA LYS A 188 -12.47 -7.90 -14.34
C LYS A 188 -12.33 -6.38 -14.39
N LEU A 189 -12.23 -5.73 -13.23
CA LEU A 189 -12.06 -4.28 -13.10
C LEU A 189 -10.61 -3.84 -13.26
N ASP A 190 -9.67 -4.60 -12.69
CA ASP A 190 -8.23 -4.37 -12.81
C ASP A 190 -7.48 -5.67 -13.14
N PRO A 191 -7.33 -6.02 -14.43
CA PRO A 191 -6.58 -7.20 -14.85
C PRO A 191 -5.08 -7.16 -14.52
N THR A 192 -4.55 -6.00 -14.13
CA THR A 192 -3.12 -5.80 -13.85
C THR A 192 -2.74 -6.05 -12.38
N ASN A 193 -3.71 -6.36 -11.55
CA ASN A 193 -3.49 -6.68 -10.13
C ASN A 193 -2.86 -8.07 -9.98
N MET A 194 -1.54 -8.10 -9.80
CA MET A 194 -0.78 -9.35 -9.65
C MET A 194 -1.17 -10.14 -8.40
N LEU A 195 -1.48 -9.45 -7.28
CA LEU A 195 -1.87 -10.11 -6.04
C LEU A 195 -3.23 -10.80 -6.20
N ALA A 196 -4.18 -10.15 -6.88
CA ALA A 196 -5.47 -10.76 -7.16
C ALA A 196 -5.34 -12.05 -8.01
N TRP A 197 -4.40 -12.09 -8.97
CA TRP A 197 -4.10 -13.32 -9.71
C TRP A 197 -3.49 -14.40 -8.83
N LEU A 198 -2.55 -14.05 -7.94
CA LEU A 198 -1.92 -14.99 -7.00
C LEU A 198 -2.94 -15.59 -6.04
N ASP A 199 -3.74 -14.73 -5.40
CA ASP A 199 -4.72 -15.14 -4.40
C ASP A 199 -5.86 -15.94 -5.04
N LYS A 200 -6.32 -15.54 -6.23
CA LYS A 200 -7.25 -16.35 -7.02
C LYS A 200 -6.66 -17.71 -7.36
N GLY A 201 -5.38 -17.78 -7.75
CA GLY A 201 -4.68 -19.04 -8.00
C GLY A 201 -4.63 -19.93 -6.76
N THR A 202 -4.40 -19.37 -5.59
CA THR A 202 -4.42 -20.09 -4.30
C THR A 202 -5.83 -20.56 -3.98
N CYS A 203 -6.83 -19.72 -4.15
CA CYS A 203 -8.23 -20.01 -3.93
C CYS A 203 -8.72 -21.17 -4.83
N THR A 204 -8.50 -21.08 -6.15
CA THR A 204 -8.88 -22.12 -7.11
C THR A 204 -8.17 -23.45 -6.86
N LYS A 205 -6.91 -23.41 -6.39
CA LYS A 205 -6.19 -24.61 -5.96
C LYS A 205 -6.84 -25.27 -4.76
N ARG A 206 -7.26 -24.50 -3.76
CA ARG A 206 -7.99 -25.02 -2.59
C ARG A 206 -9.34 -25.63 -2.96
N LEU A 207 -9.99 -25.10 -4.01
CA LEU A 207 -11.22 -25.63 -4.59
C LEU A 207 -11.00 -26.87 -5.50
N GLY A 208 -9.76 -27.36 -5.64
CA GLY A 208 -9.42 -28.50 -6.49
C GLY A 208 -9.44 -28.21 -8.00
N LYS A 209 -9.42 -26.94 -8.40
CA LYS A 209 -9.46 -26.47 -9.79
C LYS A 209 -8.03 -26.23 -10.32
N ASP A 210 -7.20 -27.28 -10.34
CA ASP A 210 -5.76 -27.17 -10.64
C ASP A 210 -5.44 -26.48 -11.97
N ASN A 211 -6.21 -26.73 -13.03
CA ASN A 211 -6.00 -26.12 -14.34
C ASN A 211 -6.27 -24.61 -14.33
N GLU A 212 -7.29 -24.16 -13.59
CA GLU A 212 -7.62 -22.74 -13.43
C GLU A 212 -6.56 -22.07 -12.56
N SER A 213 -6.17 -22.70 -11.47
CA SER A 213 -5.09 -22.26 -10.59
C SER A 213 -3.79 -22.01 -11.36
N ALA A 214 -3.38 -22.97 -12.21
CA ALA A 214 -2.18 -22.83 -13.04
C ALA A 214 -2.26 -21.60 -13.96
N LYS A 215 -3.41 -21.36 -14.60
CA LYS A 215 -3.62 -20.16 -15.44
C LYS A 215 -3.50 -18.87 -14.65
N CYS A 216 -4.10 -18.81 -13.46
CA CYS A 216 -4.01 -17.63 -12.61
C CYS A 216 -2.56 -17.31 -12.24
N TYR A 217 -1.78 -18.33 -11.86
CA TYR A 217 -0.36 -18.14 -11.56
C TYR A 217 0.46 -17.73 -12.80
N ASP A 218 0.11 -18.24 -13.99
CA ASP A 218 0.77 -17.83 -15.23
C ASP A 218 0.51 -16.36 -15.56
N GLU A 219 -0.74 -15.89 -15.46
CA GLU A 219 -1.10 -14.48 -15.70
C GLU A 219 -0.39 -13.54 -14.74
N GLY A 220 -0.42 -13.84 -13.43
CA GLY A 220 0.29 -13.04 -12.44
C GLY A 220 1.80 -13.01 -12.65
N ALA A 221 2.41 -14.14 -13.02
CA ALA A 221 3.83 -14.22 -13.29
C ALA A 221 4.23 -13.48 -14.59
N GLU A 222 3.36 -13.44 -15.61
CA GLU A 222 3.59 -12.63 -16.81
C GLU A 222 3.58 -11.13 -16.48
N LEU A 223 2.61 -10.67 -15.70
CA LEU A 223 2.57 -9.27 -15.24
C LEU A 223 3.83 -8.90 -14.46
N LEU A 224 4.26 -9.77 -13.52
CA LEU A 224 5.50 -9.56 -12.79
C LEU A 224 6.70 -9.48 -13.73
N TRP A 225 6.79 -10.38 -14.72
CA TRP A 225 7.87 -10.36 -15.70
C TRP A 225 7.89 -9.07 -16.50
N HIS A 226 6.74 -8.57 -16.95
CA HIS A 226 6.64 -7.28 -17.64
C HIS A 226 7.17 -6.14 -16.78
N ARG A 227 6.79 -6.06 -15.50
CA ARG A 227 7.32 -5.04 -14.58
C ARG A 227 8.82 -5.15 -14.36
N ILE A 228 9.36 -6.37 -14.30
CA ILE A 228 10.80 -6.59 -14.24
C ILE A 228 11.48 -6.03 -15.51
N VAL A 229 10.93 -6.32 -16.69
CA VAL A 229 11.46 -5.82 -17.98
C VAL A 229 11.45 -4.30 -18.04
N GLU A 230 10.38 -3.65 -17.63
CA GLU A 230 10.26 -2.18 -17.60
C GLU A 230 11.26 -1.49 -16.67
N ASN A 231 11.76 -2.21 -15.67
CA ASN A 231 12.71 -1.69 -14.71
C ASN A 231 14.17 -2.09 -14.98
N VAL A 232 14.47 -2.61 -16.17
CA VAL A 232 15.83 -2.97 -16.60
C VAL A 232 16.79 -1.80 -16.47
N GLY A 233 17.99 -2.06 -15.97
CA GLY A 233 19.05 -1.07 -15.82
C GLY A 233 18.94 -0.14 -14.60
N LYS A 234 17.81 -0.14 -13.90
CA LYS A 234 17.68 0.63 -12.65
C LYS A 234 18.52 -0.03 -11.54
N ILE A 235 19.11 0.82 -10.69
CA ILE A 235 19.94 0.37 -9.57
C ILE A 235 19.06 -0.14 -8.43
N MET A 236 19.37 -1.31 -7.91
CA MET A 236 18.72 -1.99 -6.80
C MET A 236 19.72 -2.37 -5.71
N LYS A 237 19.22 -2.70 -4.53
CA LYS A 237 20.04 -3.10 -3.39
C LYS A 237 19.49 -4.36 -2.74
N THR A 238 20.35 -5.36 -2.50
CA THR A 238 19.97 -6.57 -1.76
C THR A 238 19.77 -6.28 -0.27
N LYS A 239 19.12 -7.20 0.45
CA LYS A 239 18.98 -7.14 1.92
C LYS A 239 20.33 -7.03 2.64
N THR A 240 21.39 -7.63 2.09
CA THR A 240 22.76 -7.54 2.59
C THR A 240 23.51 -6.29 2.15
N GLY A 241 22.87 -5.41 1.38
CA GLY A 241 23.40 -4.13 0.95
C GLY A 241 24.26 -4.17 -0.33
N VAL A 242 24.26 -5.27 -1.07
CA VAL A 242 24.92 -5.34 -2.39
C VAL A 242 24.12 -4.51 -3.38
N VAL A 243 24.78 -3.60 -4.07
CA VAL A 243 24.19 -2.73 -5.10
C VAL A 243 24.36 -3.39 -6.46
N PHE A 244 23.29 -3.51 -7.22
CA PHE A 244 23.30 -4.09 -8.56
C PHE A 244 22.23 -3.45 -9.45
N SER A 245 22.36 -3.62 -10.76
CA SER A 245 21.29 -3.50 -11.74
C SER A 245 21.14 -4.83 -12.47
N TYR A 246 20.22 -4.94 -13.39
CA TYR A 246 20.10 -6.14 -14.22
C TYR A 246 19.78 -5.78 -15.66
N ARG A 247 20.03 -6.72 -16.57
CA ARG A 247 19.61 -6.69 -17.96
C ARG A 247 18.85 -7.95 -18.30
N ILE A 248 18.03 -7.89 -19.34
CA ILE A 248 17.31 -9.05 -19.88
C ILE A 248 18.07 -9.57 -21.10
N LYS A 249 18.23 -10.89 -21.19
CA LYS A 249 18.71 -11.59 -22.38
C LYS A 249 17.79 -12.79 -22.65
N GLY A 250 16.89 -12.62 -23.62
CA GLY A 250 15.82 -13.59 -23.85
C GLY A 250 14.91 -13.69 -22.62
N ASP A 251 14.77 -14.90 -22.10
CA ASP A 251 13.97 -15.25 -20.91
C ASP A 251 14.74 -15.17 -19.57
N LYS A 252 15.89 -14.50 -19.55
CA LYS A 252 16.79 -14.49 -18.39
C LYS A 252 17.04 -13.08 -17.88
N ILE A 253 17.00 -12.94 -16.56
CA ILE A 253 17.51 -11.77 -15.82
C ILE A 253 19.00 -12.01 -15.55
N ILE A 254 19.84 -11.10 -15.97
CA ILE A 254 21.30 -11.14 -15.73
C ILE A 254 21.66 -10.01 -14.79
N PRO A 255 21.89 -10.28 -13.48
CA PRO A 255 22.31 -9.29 -12.53
C PRO A 255 23.70 -8.70 -12.90
N GLN A 256 23.85 -7.39 -12.74
CA GLN A 256 25.08 -6.66 -12.99
C GLN A 256 25.46 -5.96 -11.69
N TYR A 257 26.58 -6.38 -11.09
CA TYR A 257 27.04 -5.84 -9.82
C TYR A 257 27.72 -4.47 -10.00
N HIS A 258 27.47 -3.59 -9.03
CA HIS A 258 28.14 -2.32 -8.89
C HIS A 258 29.05 -2.35 -7.66
N LEU A 259 30.23 -1.74 -7.74
CA LEU A 259 31.09 -1.56 -6.58
C LEU A 259 30.35 -0.79 -5.48
N LYS A 260 30.46 -1.25 -4.22
CA LYS A 260 30.04 -0.46 -3.08
C LYS A 260 30.76 0.89 -3.11
N LEU A 261 30.02 1.97 -3.06
CA LEU A 261 30.52 3.35 -2.91
C LEU A 261 31.14 3.57 -1.50
N THR A 262 31.95 2.63 -1.01
CA THR A 262 32.62 2.74 0.31
C THR A 262 34.05 3.27 0.20
N HIS A 263 34.56 3.48 -1.02
CA HIS A 263 35.86 4.12 -1.23
C HIS A 263 35.65 5.48 -1.91
N SER A 264 36.33 6.46 -1.37
CA SER A 264 36.40 7.86 -1.82
C SER A 264 37.06 8.06 -3.18
N ASP A 265 37.09 7.06 -4.03
CA ASP A 265 37.66 7.14 -5.37
C ASP A 265 36.54 7.37 -6.41
N PRO A 266 36.40 8.60 -6.95
CA PRO A 266 35.40 8.95 -7.94
C PRO A 266 35.49 8.13 -9.23
N ASP A 267 36.70 7.64 -9.59
CA ASP A 267 36.97 6.88 -10.83
C ASP A 267 36.40 5.45 -10.78
N LEU A 268 36.08 4.94 -9.60
CA LEU A 268 35.46 3.62 -9.39
C LEU A 268 33.95 3.66 -9.24
N ALA A 269 33.37 4.84 -9.08
CA ALA A 269 31.95 5.04 -8.98
C ALA A 269 31.28 4.68 -10.32
N GLY A 270 30.45 3.61 -10.30
CA GLY A 270 29.68 3.18 -11.47
C GLY A 270 30.34 2.14 -12.38
N LYS A 271 31.56 1.65 -12.10
CA LYS A 271 32.13 0.51 -12.84
C LYS A 271 31.32 -0.77 -12.54
N LYS A 272 30.87 -1.46 -13.60
CA LYS A 272 30.21 -2.76 -13.51
C LYS A 272 31.20 -3.84 -13.08
N TYR A 273 30.90 -4.54 -12.00
CA TYR A 273 31.74 -5.59 -11.44
C TYR A 273 31.19 -6.98 -11.78
N GLY A 274 31.35 -7.38 -13.06
CA GLY A 274 30.97 -8.71 -13.52
C GLY A 274 29.45 -8.92 -13.72
N GLU A 275 29.13 -10.06 -14.31
CA GLU A 275 27.76 -10.52 -14.49
C GLU A 275 27.42 -11.56 -13.41
N GLY A 276 26.23 -11.48 -12.86
CA GLY A 276 25.72 -12.49 -11.94
C GLY A 276 25.21 -13.73 -12.67
N ILE A 277 24.89 -14.77 -11.89
CA ILE A 277 24.27 -15.97 -12.43
C ILE A 277 22.87 -15.62 -12.95
N PRO A 278 22.55 -15.99 -14.22
CA PRO A 278 21.25 -15.67 -14.81
C PRO A 278 20.08 -16.33 -14.05
N ILE A 279 19.03 -15.57 -13.83
CA ILE A 279 17.76 -16.04 -13.27
C ILE A 279 16.77 -16.22 -14.42
N LYS A 280 16.25 -17.42 -14.63
CA LYS A 280 15.30 -17.73 -15.70
C LYS A 280 13.91 -17.20 -15.37
N LYS A 281 13.12 -16.84 -16.39
CA LYS A 281 11.71 -16.45 -16.25
C LYS A 281 10.89 -17.51 -15.52
N SER A 282 11.12 -18.79 -15.79
CA SER A 282 10.46 -19.92 -15.09
C SER A 282 10.74 -19.93 -13.59
N GLN A 283 11.93 -19.52 -13.16
CA GLN A 283 12.28 -19.42 -11.72
C GLN A 283 11.58 -18.23 -11.06
N VAL A 284 11.39 -17.11 -11.80
CA VAL A 284 10.58 -15.98 -11.32
C VAL A 284 9.13 -16.42 -11.12
N ARG A 285 8.55 -17.15 -12.08
CA ARG A 285 7.20 -17.71 -11.95
C ARG A 285 7.07 -18.65 -10.74
N GLU A 286 8.03 -19.55 -10.55
CA GLU A 286 8.01 -20.47 -9.41
C GLU A 286 8.11 -19.74 -8.07
N ALA A 287 8.92 -18.67 -7.99
CA ALA A 287 9.01 -17.83 -6.80
C ALA A 287 7.71 -17.07 -6.56
N PHE A 288 7.04 -16.57 -7.62
CA PHE A 288 5.77 -15.86 -7.51
C PHE A 288 4.69 -16.71 -6.84
N VAL A 289 4.60 -18.00 -7.15
CA VAL A 289 3.64 -18.94 -6.53
C VAL A 289 3.88 -19.15 -5.02
N ARG A 290 5.08 -18.81 -4.53
CA ARG A 290 5.47 -18.96 -3.11
C ARG A 290 5.40 -17.67 -2.29
N VAL A 291 4.76 -16.62 -2.82
CA VAL A 291 4.51 -15.38 -2.09
C VAL A 291 3.50 -15.63 -0.95
N PRO A 292 3.63 -15.01 0.23
CA PRO A 292 4.58 -13.96 0.60
C PRO A 292 6.00 -14.48 0.87
N ILE A 293 6.99 -13.81 0.30
CA ILE A 293 8.41 -14.15 0.47
C ILE A 293 9.01 -13.28 1.59
N LYS A 294 9.15 -13.86 2.78
CA LYS A 294 9.71 -13.15 3.96
C LYS A 294 11.23 -12.86 3.84
N GLY A 295 11.92 -13.55 2.95
CA GLY A 295 13.34 -13.34 2.72
C GLY A 295 13.97 -14.29 1.70
N PRO A 296 15.25 -14.07 1.33
CA PRO A 296 15.95 -14.84 0.30
C PRO A 296 15.98 -16.35 0.55
N THR A 297 15.96 -16.75 1.81
CA THR A 297 16.02 -18.17 2.20
C THR A 297 14.81 -19.00 1.76
N GLN A 298 13.65 -18.36 1.55
CA GLN A 298 12.42 -19.06 1.14
C GLN A 298 12.43 -19.47 -0.34
N ILE A 299 13.30 -18.87 -1.15
CA ILE A 299 13.43 -19.16 -2.58
C ILE A 299 14.78 -19.76 -2.95
N LYS A 300 15.63 -20.10 -1.95
CA LYS A 300 16.96 -20.66 -2.20
C LYS A 300 16.93 -21.99 -2.99
N ASP A 301 15.87 -22.76 -2.81
CA ASP A 301 15.70 -24.06 -3.47
C ASP A 301 15.26 -23.91 -4.95
N ILE A 302 14.81 -22.71 -5.33
CA ILE A 302 14.34 -22.39 -6.68
C ILE A 302 15.47 -21.84 -7.53
N ILE A 303 16.32 -20.98 -6.93
CA ILE A 303 17.40 -20.29 -7.64
C ILE A 303 18.68 -20.24 -6.82
N PHE A 304 19.82 -20.22 -7.52
CA PHE A 304 21.13 -20.22 -6.89
C PHE A 304 21.50 -18.87 -6.22
N ARG A 305 20.86 -17.75 -6.64
CA ARG A 305 21.09 -16.40 -6.09
C ARG A 305 19.79 -15.79 -5.63
N PRO A 306 19.18 -16.35 -4.57
CA PRO A 306 17.85 -15.93 -4.11
C PRO A 306 17.80 -14.47 -3.65
N GLU A 307 18.93 -13.93 -3.14
CA GLU A 307 19.02 -12.54 -2.67
C GLU A 307 18.77 -11.50 -3.77
N HIS A 308 19.12 -11.80 -5.03
CA HIS A 308 18.86 -10.90 -6.15
C HIS A 308 17.41 -10.93 -6.58
N LEU A 309 16.83 -12.12 -6.70
CA LEU A 309 15.41 -12.23 -7.01
C LEU A 309 14.57 -11.63 -5.88
N TRP A 310 14.93 -11.88 -4.62
CA TRP A 310 14.27 -11.26 -3.49
C TRP A 310 14.31 -9.72 -3.58
N ALA A 311 15.46 -9.13 -3.88
CA ALA A 311 15.60 -7.69 -4.03
C ALA A 311 14.78 -7.14 -5.21
N ILE A 312 14.70 -7.86 -6.32
CA ILE A 312 13.87 -7.50 -7.48
C ILE A 312 12.39 -7.54 -7.11
N LEU A 313 11.94 -8.62 -6.48
CA LEU A 313 10.55 -8.79 -6.09
C LEU A 313 10.09 -7.75 -5.05
N HIS A 314 10.98 -7.34 -4.15
CA HIS A 314 10.69 -6.35 -3.10
C HIS A 314 11.06 -4.91 -3.48
N ASP A 315 11.43 -4.65 -4.74
CA ASP A 315 11.61 -3.29 -5.22
C ASP A 315 10.23 -2.63 -5.42
N PRO A 316 9.95 -1.47 -4.78
CA PRO A 316 8.64 -0.82 -4.86
C PRO A 316 8.17 -0.52 -6.30
N ARG A 317 9.10 -0.38 -7.23
CA ARG A 317 8.79 -0.16 -8.66
C ARG A 317 8.27 -1.42 -9.36
N ILE A 318 8.46 -2.60 -8.77
CA ILE A 318 8.05 -3.89 -9.31
C ILE A 318 6.86 -4.44 -8.52
N SER A 319 6.89 -4.31 -7.20
CA SER A 319 5.90 -4.88 -6.29
C SER A 319 4.77 -3.91 -5.91
N ASP A 320 4.84 -2.63 -6.32
CA ASP A 320 3.97 -1.55 -5.82
C ASP A 320 4.00 -1.41 -4.28
N GLY A 321 5.04 -1.95 -3.63
CA GLY A 321 5.18 -1.92 -2.17
C GLY A 321 4.32 -2.95 -1.41
N ASN A 322 3.71 -3.91 -2.10
CA ASN A 322 2.70 -4.84 -1.56
C ASN A 322 3.22 -6.28 -1.28
N TRP A 323 4.54 -6.47 -1.11
CA TRP A 323 5.11 -7.81 -0.78
C TRP A 323 5.53 -7.94 0.67
#